data_086d384ded5cc9b1d44d83af70e5d868
#
_entry.id   086d384ded5cc9b1d44d83af70e5d868
#
_cell.length_a   1.000
_cell.length_b   1.000
_cell.length_c   1.000
_cell.angle_alpha   90.00
_cell.angle_beta   90.00
_cell.angle_gamma   90.00
#
_symmetry.space_group_name_H-M   'P 1'
#
loop_
_entity.id
_entity.type
_entity.pdbx_description
1 polymer ?
#
loop_
_entity_poly.entity_id
_entity_poly.type
_entity_poly.pdbx_seq_one_letter_code
_entity_poly.pdbx_strand_id
1 'polypeptide(L)'
;MVNSLKCKIDLLIVFVVIVISEDTVLFGTNSNSLYVYVRYAIYLLLYVALLRRNNSFCRYTSNLRFYATIFIVSICGIMVINSDYRMGYVLQMLLILLSVEIVSLIQFHRFAILFSRIVYFLSVCSIVVTTLYMFIPSVFVYFPTISNYADVTFYNLYISVVFTSVDVIRNTGIFREPGVFMIYLTFALMLELFFFKKRDIRNIIVFVIALLLTKSTAGYIITFLLLGFKYLFYSKLK
;
A
#
# COMPACT_ATOMS: atom_id res chain seq x y z
N MET A 1 18.87 8.06 22.27
CA MET A 1 19.24 6.87 21.49
C MET A 1 18.09 5.86 21.36
N VAL A 2 17.41 5.49 22.42
CA VAL A 2 16.26 4.53 22.42
C VAL A 2 15.11 4.95 21.49
N ASN A 3 14.73 6.24 21.45
CA ASN A 3 13.66 6.75 20.58
C ASN A 3 14.00 6.67 19.07
N SER A 4 15.27 6.79 18.70
CA SER A 4 15.72 6.66 17.31
C SER A 4 15.62 5.22 16.82
N LEU A 5 16.03 4.25 17.64
CA LEU A 5 15.95 2.82 17.30
C LEU A 5 14.49 2.37 17.18
N LYS A 6 13.62 2.80 18.10
CA LYS A 6 12.19 2.51 18.06
C LYS A 6 11.55 3.04 16.76
N CYS A 7 11.97 4.22 16.30
CA CYS A 7 11.49 4.81 15.05
C CYS A 7 11.91 4.00 13.83
N LYS A 8 13.13 3.51 13.77
CA LYS A 8 13.63 2.69 12.66
C LYS A 8 12.92 1.33 12.56
N ILE A 9 12.64 0.71 13.72
CA ILE A 9 11.91 -0.57 13.76
C ILE A 9 10.48 -0.39 13.26
N ASP A 10 9.77 0.66 13.68
CA ASP A 10 8.40 0.90 13.22
C ASP A 10 8.36 1.20 11.71
N LEU A 11 9.35 1.93 11.19
CA LEU A 11 9.48 2.17 9.75
C LEU A 11 9.64 0.85 8.99
N LEU A 12 10.54 -0.01 9.48
CA LEU A 12 10.76 -1.33 8.88
C LEU A 12 9.48 -2.16 8.89
N ILE A 13 8.74 -2.17 10.00
CA ILE A 13 7.49 -2.93 10.11
C ILE A 13 6.46 -2.44 9.08
N VAL A 14 6.21 -1.12 9.00
CA VAL A 14 5.24 -0.56 8.06
C VAL A 14 5.68 -0.82 6.62
N PHE A 15 6.97 -0.69 6.32
CA PHE A 15 7.53 -1.00 5.00
C PHE A 15 7.32 -2.47 4.63
N VAL A 16 7.68 -3.39 5.52
CA VAL A 16 7.51 -4.84 5.30
C VAL A 16 6.04 -5.18 5.09
N VAL A 17 5.11 -4.63 5.88
CA VAL A 17 3.66 -4.85 5.72
C VAL A 17 3.17 -4.41 4.34
N ILE A 18 3.65 -3.27 3.82
CA ILE A 18 3.30 -2.80 2.47
C ILE A 18 3.87 -3.74 1.41
N VAL A 19 5.15 -4.13 1.53
CA VAL A 19 5.84 -4.94 0.51
C VAL A 19 5.32 -6.37 0.44
N ILE A 20 4.97 -6.99 1.57
CA ILE A 20 4.44 -8.36 1.61
C ILE A 20 2.94 -8.44 1.34
N SER A 21 2.28 -7.31 1.06
CA SER A 21 0.87 -7.32 0.70
C SER A 21 0.63 -8.13 -0.59
N GLU A 22 -0.55 -8.70 -0.72
CA GLU A 22 -0.96 -9.45 -1.92
C GLU A 22 -0.98 -8.57 -3.18
N ASP A 23 -1.03 -7.28 -2.99
CA ASP A 23 -1.14 -6.30 -4.07
C ASP A 23 0.19 -6.01 -4.75
N THR A 24 1.32 -6.43 -4.15
CA THR A 24 2.65 -6.22 -4.75
C THR A 24 2.98 -7.30 -5.77
N VAL A 25 3.79 -6.95 -6.76
CA VAL A 25 4.26 -7.90 -7.79
C VAL A 25 5.06 -9.05 -7.18
N LEU A 26 5.81 -8.80 -6.11
CA LEU A 26 6.65 -9.82 -5.46
C LEU A 26 5.83 -10.94 -4.80
N PHE A 27 4.67 -10.61 -4.20
CA PHE A 27 3.88 -11.57 -3.42
C PHE A 27 2.50 -11.88 -4.04
N GLY A 28 2.01 -11.05 -4.96
CA GLY A 28 0.69 -11.20 -5.57
C GLY A 28 0.67 -11.87 -6.94
N THR A 29 1.84 -12.02 -7.60
CA THR A 29 1.91 -12.59 -8.96
C THR A 29 2.33 -14.06 -8.99
N ASN A 30 2.85 -14.58 -7.89
CA ASN A 30 3.42 -15.93 -7.87
C ASN A 30 2.34 -16.99 -7.60
N SER A 31 2.19 -17.94 -8.52
CA SER A 31 1.33 -19.11 -8.40
C SER A 31 1.80 -20.11 -7.31
N ASN A 32 2.99 -19.91 -6.74
CA ASN A 32 3.52 -20.79 -5.72
C ASN A 32 2.84 -20.56 -4.38
N SER A 33 2.15 -21.57 -3.88
CA SER A 33 1.54 -21.61 -2.53
C SER A 33 2.55 -21.24 -1.41
N LEU A 34 3.82 -21.49 -1.62
CA LEU A 34 4.90 -21.17 -0.68
C LEU A 34 4.95 -19.67 -0.34
N TYR A 35 4.79 -18.77 -1.32
CA TYR A 35 4.78 -17.32 -1.06
C TYR A 35 3.60 -16.87 -0.21
N VAL A 36 2.45 -17.54 -0.36
CA VAL A 36 1.28 -17.29 0.47
C VAL A 36 1.59 -17.63 1.92
N TYR A 37 2.15 -18.81 2.19
CA TYR A 37 2.51 -19.22 3.55
C TYR A 37 3.62 -18.34 4.16
N VAL A 38 4.64 -17.98 3.39
CA VAL A 38 5.71 -17.07 3.81
C VAL A 38 5.13 -15.72 4.24
N ARG A 39 4.18 -15.18 3.48
CA ARG A 39 3.47 -13.94 3.82
C ARG A 39 2.81 -14.01 5.20
N TYR A 40 2.02 -15.07 5.45
CA TYR A 40 1.36 -15.25 6.76
C TYR A 40 2.36 -15.46 7.90
N ALA A 41 3.43 -16.21 7.65
CA ALA A 41 4.50 -16.40 8.64
C ALA A 41 5.14 -15.06 9.01
N ILE A 42 5.43 -14.19 8.04
CA ILE A 42 6.00 -12.86 8.30
C ILE A 42 5.02 -11.99 9.09
N TYR A 43 3.72 -11.95 8.74
CA TYR A 43 2.72 -11.20 9.50
C TYR A 43 2.63 -11.68 10.95
N LEU A 44 2.63 -13.00 11.17
CA LEU A 44 2.60 -13.58 12.51
C LEU A 44 3.85 -13.24 13.31
N LEU A 45 5.04 -13.33 12.70
CA LEU A 45 6.31 -12.95 13.33
C LEU A 45 6.34 -11.47 13.70
N LEU A 46 5.85 -10.59 12.82
CA LEU A 46 5.74 -9.16 13.10
C LEU A 46 4.79 -8.89 14.27
N TYR A 47 3.64 -9.57 14.30
CA TYR A 47 2.70 -9.45 15.40
C TYR A 47 3.30 -9.89 16.72
N VAL A 48 3.95 -11.05 16.79
CA VAL A 48 4.62 -11.56 18.00
C VAL A 48 5.76 -10.63 18.43
N ALA A 49 6.55 -10.11 17.50
CA ALA A 49 7.63 -9.17 17.80
C ALA A 49 7.10 -7.86 18.39
N LEU A 50 5.99 -7.36 17.85
CA LEU A 50 5.32 -6.15 18.36
C LEU A 50 4.71 -6.36 19.75
N LEU A 51 4.06 -7.51 19.98
CA LEU A 51 3.52 -7.86 21.31
C LEU A 51 4.60 -7.91 22.37
N ARG A 52 5.74 -8.56 22.09
CA ARG A 52 6.89 -8.62 23.02
C ARG A 52 7.48 -7.24 23.32
N ARG A 53 7.41 -6.33 22.35
CA ARG A 53 7.94 -4.97 22.52
C ARG A 53 7.02 -4.07 23.32
N ASN A 54 5.71 -4.21 23.18
CA ASN A 54 4.71 -3.39 23.85
C ASN A 54 4.11 -4.19 25.02
N ASN A 55 4.69 -4.05 26.23
CA ASN A 55 4.17 -4.65 27.46
C ASN A 55 2.78 -4.12 27.89
N SER A 56 2.22 -3.14 27.19
CA SER A 56 0.90 -2.59 27.45
C SER A 56 0.04 -2.69 26.19
N PHE A 57 -1.02 -3.48 26.28
CA PHE A 57 -2.11 -3.51 25.30
C PHE A 57 -2.67 -2.09 25.15
N CYS A 58 -2.33 -1.41 24.07
CA CYS A 58 -2.82 -0.07 23.81
C CYS A 58 -4.31 -0.12 23.47
N ARG A 59 -5.16 0.49 24.29
CA ARG A 59 -6.64 0.46 24.24
C ARG A 59 -7.28 1.17 23.03
N TYR A 60 -6.52 1.61 22.03
CA TYR A 60 -7.07 2.31 20.84
C TYR A 60 -7.82 1.39 19.85
N THR A 61 -8.15 0.19 20.25
CA THR A 61 -8.52 -0.91 19.35
C THR A 61 -10.00 -1.14 19.14
N SER A 62 -10.91 -0.55 19.94
CA SER A 62 -12.34 -0.92 19.85
C SER A 62 -12.95 -0.58 18.49
N ASN A 63 -12.69 0.61 17.97
CA ASN A 63 -13.24 1.04 16.68
C ASN A 63 -12.64 0.26 15.50
N LEU A 64 -11.32 0.00 15.51
CA LEU A 64 -10.66 -0.78 14.46
C LEU A 64 -11.17 -2.23 14.45
N ARG A 65 -11.34 -2.85 15.61
CA ARG A 65 -11.90 -4.19 15.72
C ARG A 65 -13.35 -4.24 15.26
N PHE A 66 -14.15 -3.22 15.54
CA PHE A 66 -15.51 -3.10 15.04
C PHE A 66 -15.55 -3.08 13.50
N TYR A 67 -14.73 -2.25 12.85
CA TYR A 67 -14.64 -2.24 11.40
C TYR A 67 -14.13 -3.58 10.83
N ALA A 68 -13.12 -4.19 11.45
CA ALA A 68 -12.66 -5.51 11.05
C ALA A 68 -13.77 -6.56 11.12
N THR A 69 -14.59 -6.52 12.17
CA THR A 69 -15.74 -7.42 12.31
C THR A 69 -16.75 -7.23 11.19
N ILE A 70 -17.05 -5.96 10.80
CA ILE A 70 -17.93 -5.66 9.66
C ILE A 70 -17.37 -6.28 8.38
N PHE A 71 -16.08 -6.10 8.09
CA PHE A 71 -15.44 -6.68 6.90
C PHE A 71 -15.49 -8.22 6.91
N ILE A 72 -15.21 -8.85 8.05
CA ILE A 72 -15.27 -10.30 8.19
C ILE A 72 -16.70 -10.81 7.97
N VAL A 73 -17.70 -10.17 8.58
CA VAL A 73 -19.12 -10.52 8.38
C VAL A 73 -19.51 -10.34 6.91
N SER A 74 -19.03 -9.28 6.25
CA SER A 74 -19.30 -9.07 4.82
C SER A 74 -18.67 -10.18 3.96
N ILE A 75 -17.44 -10.61 4.26
CA ILE A 75 -16.79 -11.73 3.56
C ILE A 75 -17.60 -13.03 3.78
N CYS A 76 -18.00 -13.31 5.02
CA CYS A 76 -18.85 -14.46 5.32
C CYS A 76 -20.18 -14.41 4.57
N GLY A 77 -20.81 -13.24 4.49
CA GLY A 77 -22.01 -13.02 3.70
C GLY A 77 -21.81 -13.33 2.21
N ILE A 78 -20.71 -12.85 1.62
CA ILE A 78 -20.35 -13.14 0.23
C ILE A 78 -20.14 -14.66 0.01
N MET A 79 -19.43 -15.32 0.93
CA MET A 79 -19.22 -16.78 0.88
C MET A 79 -20.54 -17.55 0.86
N VAL A 80 -21.48 -17.17 1.72
CA VAL A 80 -22.80 -17.82 1.83
C VAL A 80 -23.64 -17.55 0.60
N ILE A 81 -23.75 -16.28 0.16
CA ILE A 81 -24.57 -15.89 -0.99
C ILE A 81 -24.09 -16.55 -2.28
N ASN A 82 -22.78 -16.65 -2.47
CA ASN A 82 -22.20 -17.24 -3.68
C ASN A 82 -21.95 -18.75 -3.55
N SER A 83 -22.25 -19.37 -2.40
CA SER A 83 -21.91 -20.77 -2.09
C SER A 83 -20.45 -21.11 -2.36
N ASP A 84 -19.55 -20.15 -2.14
CA ASP A 84 -18.12 -20.22 -2.44
C ASP A 84 -17.31 -20.26 -1.14
N TYR A 85 -16.85 -21.45 -0.75
CA TYR A 85 -16.13 -21.69 0.51
C TYR A 85 -14.63 -21.90 0.30
N ARG A 86 -14.02 -21.24 -0.69
CA ARG A 86 -12.58 -21.36 -0.94
C ARG A 86 -11.75 -20.90 0.26
N MET A 87 -10.66 -21.63 0.51
CA MET A 87 -9.72 -21.33 1.60
C MET A 87 -9.15 -19.89 1.53
N GLY A 88 -9.13 -19.28 0.33
CA GLY A 88 -8.70 -17.91 0.14
C GLY A 88 -9.47 -16.88 0.98
N TYR A 89 -10.78 -17.06 1.18
CA TYR A 89 -11.57 -16.17 2.03
C TYR A 89 -11.19 -16.27 3.51
N VAL A 90 -10.93 -17.49 3.99
CA VAL A 90 -10.48 -17.73 5.37
C VAL A 90 -9.13 -17.07 5.62
N LEU A 91 -8.22 -17.21 4.67
CA LEU A 91 -6.90 -16.57 4.71
C LEU A 91 -7.02 -15.04 4.68
N GLN A 92 -7.94 -14.49 3.90
CA GLN A 92 -8.18 -13.04 3.84
C GLN A 92 -8.74 -12.52 5.18
N MET A 93 -9.68 -13.23 5.81
CA MET A 93 -10.16 -12.89 7.15
C MET A 93 -9.03 -12.88 8.18
N LEU A 94 -8.15 -13.88 8.15
CA LEU A 94 -6.97 -13.94 9.01
C LEU A 94 -6.03 -12.74 8.78
N LEU A 95 -5.80 -12.35 7.53
CA LEU A 95 -5.00 -11.17 7.18
C LEU A 95 -5.59 -9.88 7.73
N ILE A 96 -6.91 -9.70 7.62
CA ILE A 96 -7.61 -8.52 8.18
C ILE A 96 -7.36 -8.44 9.69
N LEU A 97 -7.55 -9.56 10.41
CA LEU A 97 -7.32 -9.62 11.86
C LEU A 97 -5.88 -9.28 12.22
N LEU A 98 -4.90 -9.92 11.59
CA LEU A 98 -3.48 -9.66 11.85
C LEU A 98 -3.10 -8.22 11.52
N SER A 99 -3.61 -7.66 10.42
CA SER A 99 -3.34 -6.28 10.03
C SER A 99 -3.89 -5.27 11.05
N VAL A 100 -5.11 -5.49 11.53
CA VAL A 100 -5.72 -4.65 12.57
C VAL A 100 -4.92 -4.73 13.88
N GLU A 101 -4.51 -5.91 14.29
CA GLU A 101 -3.71 -6.07 15.50
C GLU A 101 -2.32 -5.42 15.35
N ILE A 102 -1.65 -5.55 14.20
CA ILE A 102 -0.36 -4.89 13.94
C ILE A 102 -0.52 -3.37 13.97
N VAL A 103 -1.52 -2.83 13.28
CA VAL A 103 -1.77 -1.38 13.24
C VAL A 103 -2.16 -0.84 14.61
N SER A 104 -2.90 -1.61 15.42
CA SER A 104 -3.31 -1.21 16.78
C SER A 104 -2.13 -1.03 17.74
N LEU A 105 -1.01 -1.71 17.49
CA LEU A 105 0.21 -1.62 18.29
C LEU A 105 1.09 -0.42 17.89
N ILE A 106 0.77 0.26 16.79
CA ILE A 106 1.45 1.48 16.33
C ILE A 106 0.46 2.64 16.46
N GLN A 107 0.83 3.72 17.15
CA GLN A 107 -0.01 4.91 17.24
C GLN A 107 -0.34 5.45 15.84
N PHE A 108 -1.63 5.75 15.56
CA PHE A 108 -2.08 6.18 14.23
C PHE A 108 -1.28 7.36 13.66
N HIS A 109 -1.02 8.38 14.48
CA HIS A 109 -0.22 9.53 14.03
C HIS A 109 1.17 9.12 13.54
N ARG A 110 1.81 8.20 14.25
CA ARG A 110 3.12 7.67 13.87
C ARG A 110 3.04 6.80 12.63
N PHE A 111 2.04 5.94 12.55
CA PHE A 111 1.76 5.15 11.35
C PHE A 111 1.58 6.06 10.12
N ALA A 112 0.76 7.11 10.23
CA ALA A 112 0.51 8.05 9.14
C ALA A 112 1.79 8.72 8.62
N ILE A 113 2.69 9.16 9.53
CA ILE A 113 3.99 9.74 9.14
C ILE A 113 4.86 8.72 8.43
N LEU A 114 4.95 7.50 8.96
CA LEU A 114 5.79 6.44 8.37
C LEU A 114 5.25 5.99 7.03
N PHE A 115 3.94 5.81 6.92
CA PHE A 115 3.24 5.47 5.68
C PHE A 115 3.49 6.52 4.60
N SER A 116 3.26 7.81 4.90
CA SER A 116 3.49 8.90 3.94
C SER A 116 4.95 8.93 3.45
N ARG A 117 5.93 8.72 4.33
CA ARG A 117 7.35 8.66 3.95
C ARG A 117 7.67 7.48 3.03
N ILE A 118 7.11 6.31 3.32
CA ILE A 118 7.34 5.11 2.50
C ILE A 118 6.71 5.31 1.13
N VAL A 119 5.45 5.76 1.08
CA VAL A 119 4.75 6.01 -0.19
C VAL A 119 5.45 7.12 -0.98
N TYR A 120 5.99 8.17 -0.32
CA TYR A 120 6.82 9.18 -0.98
C TYR A 120 8.05 8.56 -1.65
N PHE A 121 8.80 7.75 -0.93
CA PHE A 121 9.96 7.05 -1.49
C PHE A 121 9.59 6.17 -2.68
N LEU A 122 8.54 5.34 -2.54
CA LEU A 122 8.04 4.50 -3.64
C LEU A 122 7.57 5.33 -4.83
N SER A 123 6.95 6.49 -4.58
CA SER A 123 6.50 7.40 -5.63
C SER A 123 7.66 8.00 -6.41
N VAL A 124 8.70 8.46 -5.73
CA VAL A 124 9.89 9.00 -6.41
C VAL A 124 10.55 7.91 -7.26
N CYS A 125 10.77 6.72 -6.70
CA CYS A 125 11.34 5.59 -7.44
C CYS A 125 10.49 5.24 -8.67
N SER A 126 9.18 5.17 -8.51
CA SER A 126 8.26 4.79 -9.58
C SER A 126 8.18 5.86 -10.70
N ILE A 127 8.20 7.16 -10.34
CA ILE A 127 8.26 8.25 -11.33
C ILE A 127 9.54 8.11 -12.17
N VAL A 128 10.69 7.94 -11.51
CA VAL A 128 11.98 7.79 -12.19
C VAL A 128 11.96 6.58 -13.12
N VAL A 129 11.54 5.41 -12.62
CA VAL A 129 11.51 4.16 -13.40
C VAL A 129 10.53 4.28 -14.58
N THR A 130 9.32 4.78 -14.36
CA THR A 130 8.32 4.96 -15.43
C THR A 130 8.81 5.95 -16.49
N THR A 131 9.43 7.06 -16.06
CA THR A 131 10.00 8.05 -16.98
C THR A 131 11.16 7.48 -17.78
N LEU A 132 12.08 6.76 -17.14
CA LEU A 132 13.19 6.08 -17.83
C LEU A 132 12.67 5.07 -18.87
N TYR A 133 11.66 4.31 -18.53
CA TYR A 133 11.05 3.36 -19.47
C TYR A 133 10.40 4.05 -20.68
N MET A 134 9.82 5.25 -20.49
CA MET A 134 9.26 6.03 -21.59
C MET A 134 10.33 6.49 -22.59
N PHE A 135 11.53 6.84 -22.11
CA PHE A 135 12.59 7.38 -22.97
C PHE A 135 13.56 6.32 -23.47
N ILE A 136 13.86 5.30 -22.67
CA ILE A 136 14.90 4.31 -22.98
C ILE A 136 14.39 2.89 -22.64
N PRO A 137 13.37 2.37 -23.33
CA PRO A 137 12.80 1.05 -23.03
C PRO A 137 13.80 -0.11 -23.23
N SER A 138 14.80 0.07 -24.11
CA SER A 138 15.81 -0.95 -24.39
C SER A 138 16.65 -1.36 -23.18
N VAL A 139 16.83 -0.47 -22.21
CA VAL A 139 17.58 -0.78 -20.98
C VAL A 139 16.83 -1.80 -20.11
N PHE A 140 15.49 -1.83 -20.21
CA PHE A 140 14.67 -2.70 -19.36
C PHE A 140 14.71 -4.16 -19.76
N VAL A 141 15.14 -4.49 -20.98
CA VAL A 141 15.31 -5.88 -21.44
C VAL A 141 16.32 -6.65 -20.60
N TYR A 142 17.24 -5.96 -19.92
CA TYR A 142 18.23 -6.59 -19.03
C TYR A 142 17.72 -6.91 -17.63
N PHE A 143 16.51 -6.44 -17.26
CA PHE A 143 15.91 -6.74 -15.96
C PHE A 143 15.08 -8.03 -15.99
N PRO A 144 14.99 -8.77 -14.88
CA PRO A 144 14.19 -9.97 -14.80
C PRO A 144 12.70 -9.64 -15.04
N THR A 145 12.02 -10.56 -15.72
CA THR A 145 10.58 -10.47 -15.95
C THR A 145 9.81 -11.34 -14.98
N ILE A 146 8.64 -10.88 -14.54
CA ILE A 146 7.69 -11.64 -13.73
C ILE A 146 6.33 -11.57 -14.41
N SER A 147 5.62 -12.72 -14.50
CA SER A 147 4.27 -12.79 -15.03
C SER A 147 3.24 -12.91 -13.91
N ASN A 148 2.08 -12.31 -14.07
CA ASN A 148 0.93 -12.53 -13.20
C ASN A 148 0.04 -13.69 -13.73
N TYR A 149 -1.04 -14.00 -12.98
CA TYR A 149 -2.00 -15.05 -13.35
C TYR A 149 -2.76 -14.80 -14.67
N ALA A 150 -2.75 -13.56 -15.15
CA ALA A 150 -3.38 -13.17 -16.42
C ALA A 150 -2.35 -13.06 -17.57
N ASP A 151 -1.21 -13.72 -17.46
CA ASP A 151 -0.09 -13.69 -18.40
C ASP A 151 0.45 -12.30 -18.73
N VAL A 152 0.14 -11.31 -17.89
CA VAL A 152 0.72 -9.98 -18.01
C VAL A 152 2.13 -10.01 -17.43
N THR A 153 3.10 -9.63 -18.23
CA THR A 153 4.51 -9.61 -17.87
C THR A 153 4.96 -8.22 -17.44
N PHE A 154 5.88 -8.19 -16.47
CA PHE A 154 6.47 -6.97 -15.91
C PHE A 154 7.98 -7.08 -15.91
N TYR A 155 8.69 -6.01 -16.22
CA TYR A 155 10.08 -5.83 -15.85
C TYR A 155 10.15 -5.51 -14.35
N ASN A 156 10.92 -6.30 -13.61
CA ASN A 156 11.02 -6.19 -12.16
C ASN A 156 12.34 -5.53 -11.74
N LEU A 157 12.25 -4.30 -11.23
CA LEU A 157 13.37 -3.58 -10.65
C LEU A 157 13.38 -3.66 -9.10
N TYR A 158 12.60 -4.55 -8.49
CA TYR A 158 12.39 -4.76 -7.05
C TYR A 158 11.75 -3.57 -6.30
N ILE A 159 12.14 -2.33 -6.61
CA ILE A 159 11.60 -1.09 -6.02
C ILE A 159 10.51 -0.43 -6.87
N SER A 160 10.34 -0.89 -8.10
CA SER A 160 9.27 -0.51 -9.02
C SER A 160 9.18 -1.55 -10.14
N VAL A 161 8.02 -1.66 -10.74
CA VAL A 161 7.77 -2.55 -11.88
C VAL A 161 7.14 -1.79 -13.03
N VAL A 162 7.35 -2.29 -14.25
CA VAL A 162 6.79 -1.71 -15.47
C VAL A 162 6.23 -2.82 -16.34
N PHE A 163 5.06 -2.61 -16.94
CA PHE A 163 4.45 -3.54 -17.89
C PHE A 163 5.29 -3.69 -19.15
N THR A 164 5.48 -4.93 -19.63
CA THR A 164 6.24 -5.22 -20.85
C THR A 164 5.37 -5.20 -22.12
N SER A 165 4.07 -5.48 -21.98
CA SER A 165 3.17 -5.84 -23.09
C SER A 165 2.00 -4.89 -23.31
N VAL A 166 2.03 -3.67 -22.73
CA VAL A 166 0.89 -2.75 -22.80
C VAL A 166 1.23 -1.53 -23.66
N ASP A 167 0.38 -1.21 -24.64
CA ASP A 167 0.51 -0.02 -25.48
C ASP A 167 0.55 1.30 -24.69
N VAL A 168 0.04 1.29 -23.47
CA VAL A 168 0.01 2.46 -22.59
C VAL A 168 0.85 2.23 -21.35
N ILE A 169 2.00 2.88 -21.28
CA ILE A 169 2.87 2.87 -20.10
C ILE A 169 2.14 3.53 -18.94
N ARG A 170 2.00 2.78 -17.82
CA ARG A 170 1.34 3.24 -16.58
C ARG A 170 2.26 3.05 -15.40
N ASN A 171 2.22 3.99 -14.47
CA ASN A 171 2.95 3.88 -13.21
C ASN A 171 2.22 2.92 -12.25
N THR A 172 2.87 1.82 -11.89
CA THR A 172 2.35 0.80 -10.97
C THR A 172 3.08 0.79 -9.62
N GLY A 173 4.21 1.51 -9.51
CA GLY A 173 5.10 1.38 -8.35
C GLY A 173 5.59 -0.06 -8.19
N ILE A 174 5.46 -0.61 -6.98
CA ILE A 174 5.76 -2.03 -6.67
C ILE A 174 4.53 -2.94 -6.83
N PHE A 175 3.38 -2.37 -7.19
CA PHE A 175 2.09 -3.07 -7.18
C PHE A 175 1.81 -3.71 -8.54
N ARG A 176 0.99 -4.77 -8.53
CA ARG A 176 0.58 -5.49 -9.73
C ARG A 176 -0.36 -4.71 -10.66
N GLU A 177 -0.98 -3.65 -10.13
CA GLU A 177 -1.94 -2.84 -10.89
C GLU A 177 -1.77 -1.34 -10.57
N PRO A 178 -1.93 -0.45 -11.59
CA PRO A 178 -1.88 1.00 -11.37
C PRO A 178 -2.99 1.48 -10.42
N GLY A 179 -4.15 0.81 -10.43
CA GLY A 179 -5.29 1.12 -9.57
C GLY A 179 -4.99 0.90 -8.09
N VAL A 180 -4.24 -0.14 -7.77
CA VAL A 180 -3.80 -0.41 -6.39
C VAL A 180 -2.83 0.67 -5.92
N PHE A 181 -1.82 1.00 -6.73
CA PHE A 181 -0.89 2.06 -6.38
C PHE A 181 -1.59 3.41 -6.19
N MET A 182 -2.59 3.69 -7.02
CA MET A 182 -3.44 4.88 -6.89
C MET A 182 -4.10 4.97 -5.51
N ILE A 183 -4.57 3.87 -4.92
CA ILE A 183 -5.18 3.87 -3.58
C ILE A 183 -4.16 4.31 -2.52
N TYR A 184 -2.94 3.77 -2.56
CA TYR A 184 -1.86 4.15 -1.63
C TYR A 184 -1.47 5.62 -1.79
N LEU A 185 -1.34 6.11 -3.02
CA LEU A 185 -1.03 7.50 -3.33
C LEU A 185 -2.14 8.46 -2.86
N THR A 186 -3.39 8.11 -3.11
CA THR A 186 -4.56 8.89 -2.69
C THR A 186 -4.63 8.99 -1.16
N PHE A 187 -4.40 7.89 -0.45
CA PHE A 187 -4.38 7.90 1.00
C PHE A 187 -3.23 8.75 1.55
N ALA A 188 -2.02 8.64 0.97
CA ALA A 188 -0.89 9.48 1.35
C ALA A 188 -1.16 10.97 1.08
N LEU A 189 -1.74 11.30 -0.08
CA LEU A 189 -2.14 12.66 -0.42
C LEU A 189 -3.20 13.22 0.56
N MET A 190 -4.18 12.40 0.94
CA MET A 190 -5.19 12.77 1.93
C MET A 190 -4.55 13.07 3.30
N LEU A 191 -3.57 12.27 3.75
CA LEU A 191 -2.84 12.53 4.98
C LEU A 191 -2.08 13.87 4.93
N GLU A 192 -1.40 14.18 3.82
CA GLU A 192 -0.69 15.44 3.65
C GLU A 192 -1.64 16.64 3.59
N LEU A 193 -2.79 16.52 2.96
CA LEU A 193 -3.72 17.62 2.80
C LEU A 193 -4.52 17.93 4.06
N PHE A 194 -4.93 16.92 4.82
CA PHE A 194 -5.93 17.09 5.89
C PHE A 194 -5.46 16.68 7.28
N PHE A 195 -4.53 15.72 7.37
CA PHE A 195 -4.12 15.17 8.66
C PHE A 195 -2.91 15.89 9.27
N PHE A 196 -1.88 16.18 8.47
CA PHE A 196 -0.68 16.82 8.99
C PHE A 196 -0.85 18.34 9.16
N LYS A 197 -0.50 18.83 10.37
CA LYS A 197 -0.51 20.28 10.67
C LYS A 197 0.49 21.04 9.80
N LYS A 198 1.72 20.50 9.66
CA LYS A 198 2.77 21.04 8.80
C LYS A 198 2.84 20.22 7.51
N ARG A 199 2.38 20.80 6.43
CA ARG A 199 2.36 20.17 5.10
C ARG A 199 3.72 20.30 4.43
N ASP A 200 4.15 19.26 3.76
CA ASP A 200 5.27 19.34 2.83
C ASP A 200 4.73 19.41 1.39
N ILE A 201 4.87 20.58 0.77
CA ILE A 201 4.42 20.81 -0.60
C ILE A 201 5.12 19.87 -1.59
N ARG A 202 6.34 19.46 -1.31
CA ARG A 202 7.10 18.52 -2.14
C ARG A 202 6.42 17.16 -2.18
N ASN A 203 5.95 16.66 -1.02
CA ASN A 203 5.22 15.39 -0.94
C ASN A 203 3.94 15.45 -1.78
N ILE A 204 3.18 16.56 -1.66
CA ILE A 204 1.95 16.76 -2.42
C ILE A 204 2.23 16.72 -3.92
N ILE A 205 3.25 17.46 -4.39
CA ILE A 205 3.63 17.50 -5.82
C ILE A 205 4.02 16.10 -6.30
N VAL A 206 4.84 15.37 -5.56
CA VAL A 206 5.29 14.02 -5.93
C VAL A 206 4.10 13.05 -5.99
N PHE A 207 3.20 13.08 -5.01
CA PHE A 207 2.01 12.22 -5.04
C PHE A 207 1.09 12.54 -6.21
N VAL A 208 0.87 13.82 -6.52
CA VAL A 208 0.06 14.23 -7.67
C VAL A 208 0.69 13.77 -8.99
N ILE A 209 2.00 13.97 -9.17
CA ILE A 209 2.71 13.50 -10.38
C ILE A 209 2.60 11.97 -10.49
N ALA A 210 2.87 11.24 -9.41
CA ALA A 210 2.75 9.78 -9.40
C ALA A 210 1.33 9.32 -9.76
N LEU A 211 0.29 9.98 -9.21
CA LEU A 211 -1.13 9.71 -9.51
C LEU A 211 -1.44 9.95 -11.00
N LEU A 212 -0.97 11.05 -11.58
CA LEU A 212 -1.17 11.35 -13.00
C LEU A 212 -0.54 10.26 -13.88
N LEU A 213 0.65 9.78 -13.51
CA LEU A 213 1.35 8.74 -14.24
C LEU A 213 0.69 7.35 -14.10
N THR A 214 -0.18 7.10 -13.11
CA THR A 214 -0.96 5.85 -13.05
C THR A 214 -1.96 5.72 -14.20
N LYS A 215 -2.34 6.83 -14.83
CA LYS A 215 -3.37 6.92 -15.87
C LYS A 215 -4.69 6.25 -15.44
N SER A 216 -5.01 6.36 -14.16
CA SER A 216 -6.26 5.86 -13.57
C SER A 216 -7.32 6.95 -13.58
N THR A 217 -8.43 6.73 -14.28
CA THR A 217 -9.57 7.68 -14.30
C THR A 217 -10.08 7.98 -12.88
N ALA A 218 -10.22 6.94 -12.05
CA ALA A 218 -10.61 7.11 -10.65
C ALA A 218 -9.59 7.95 -9.87
N GLY A 219 -8.27 7.73 -10.11
CA GLY A 219 -7.20 8.51 -9.51
C GLY A 219 -7.30 10.00 -9.86
N TYR A 220 -7.61 10.33 -11.11
CA TYR A 220 -7.78 11.72 -11.55
C TYR A 220 -8.97 12.38 -10.85
N ILE A 221 -10.12 11.71 -10.83
CA ILE A 221 -11.34 12.23 -10.19
C ILE A 221 -11.10 12.47 -8.70
N ILE A 222 -10.54 11.49 -7.99
CA ILE A 222 -10.30 11.61 -6.55
C ILE A 222 -9.27 12.71 -6.25
N THR A 223 -8.20 12.80 -7.04
CA THR A 223 -7.20 13.86 -6.89
C THR A 223 -7.82 15.24 -7.06
N PHE A 224 -8.63 15.41 -8.11
CA PHE A 224 -9.34 16.66 -8.36
C PHE A 224 -10.28 17.01 -7.20
N LEU A 225 -11.05 16.04 -6.71
CA LEU A 225 -11.95 16.24 -5.57
C LEU A 225 -11.20 16.60 -4.29
N LEU A 226 -10.09 15.92 -3.97
CA LEU A 226 -9.29 16.22 -2.76
C LEU A 226 -8.67 17.61 -2.81
N LEU A 227 -8.08 18.00 -3.94
CA LEU A 227 -7.49 19.31 -4.13
C LEU A 227 -8.57 20.41 -4.17
N GLY A 228 -9.65 20.17 -4.89
CA GLY A 228 -10.80 21.07 -4.95
C GLY A 228 -11.44 21.30 -3.60
N PHE A 229 -11.72 20.22 -2.86
CA PHE A 229 -12.27 20.32 -1.51
C PHE A 229 -11.32 21.10 -0.58
N LYS A 230 -10.04 20.84 -0.68
CA LYS A 230 -9.03 21.58 0.10
C LYS A 230 -9.01 23.04 -0.23
N TYR A 231 -9.04 23.41 -1.50
CA TYR A 231 -9.01 24.80 -1.95
C TYR A 231 -10.31 25.55 -1.59
N LEU A 232 -11.46 24.95 -1.88
CA LEU A 232 -12.78 25.61 -1.74
C LEU A 232 -13.24 25.73 -0.28
N PHE A 233 -13.04 24.71 0.52
CA PHE A 233 -13.64 24.66 1.86
C PHE A 233 -12.64 24.95 2.97
N TYR A 234 -11.41 24.48 2.86
CA TYR A 234 -10.45 24.64 3.95
C TYR A 234 -9.70 25.97 3.94
N SER A 235 -9.67 26.69 2.83
CA SER A 235 -9.10 28.02 2.75
C SER A 235 -10.00 29.09 3.43
N LYS A 236 -11.32 28.82 3.53
CA LYS A 236 -12.31 29.73 4.14
C LYS A 236 -12.45 29.56 5.66
N LEU A 237 -11.86 28.51 6.25
CA LEU A 237 -11.93 28.20 7.68
C LEU A 237 -10.71 28.73 8.48
N LYS A 238 -9.86 29.56 7.86
CA LYS A 238 -8.82 30.36 8.49
C LYS A 238 -9.21 31.82 8.51
#